data_b271cd63e4544acd970c5df13401e732
#
_entry.id   b271cd63e4544acd970c5df13401e732
#
_cell.length_a   1.000
_cell.length_b   1.000
_cell.length_c   1.000
_cell.angle_alpha   90.00
_cell.angle_beta   90.00
_cell.angle_gamma   90.00
#
_symmetry.space_group_name_H-M   'P 1'
#
loop_
_entity.id
_entity.type
_entity.pdbx_description
1 polymer ?
#
loop_
_entity_poly.entity_id
_entity_poly.type
_entity_poly.pdbx_seq_one_letter_code
_entity_poly.pdbx_strand_id
1 'polypeptide(L)'
;CDMVSHRARLTKTPVIFVNLVGGNDGIIFDGASLVADEEGDIILQAAAFEEFVETVELDVRKPDARGITGGETESIRQALVLGIRDYARKNSFTKCVLGLSGGIDSSLVAALAAEAIGAENLVCVMMPSPFSSEGSIKDSEELVKNLGCESRIEPISATFEVLLEQMNLHKPTKGGESLAAENIQSRLRGVILMAISNAEGRLLLSTGNKSELAVGYCTLYGDTN
;
A
#
# COMPACT_ATOMS: atom_id res chain seq x y z
N CYS A 1 -20.99 -4.83 -14.59
CA CYS A 1 -22.14 -5.69 -14.96
C CYS A 1 -23.12 -4.98 -15.90
N ASP A 2 -23.70 -3.85 -15.51
CA ASP A 2 -24.81 -3.19 -16.26
C ASP A 2 -24.49 -2.89 -17.71
N MET A 3 -23.29 -2.42 -18.01
CA MET A 3 -22.87 -2.08 -19.37
C MET A 3 -22.78 -3.32 -20.26
N VAL A 4 -22.27 -4.44 -19.76
CA VAL A 4 -22.15 -5.70 -20.51
C VAL A 4 -23.54 -6.31 -20.71
N SER A 5 -24.34 -6.36 -19.64
CA SER A 5 -25.75 -6.80 -19.72
C SER A 5 -26.59 -5.96 -20.71
N HIS A 6 -26.40 -4.64 -20.69
CA HIS A 6 -27.09 -3.76 -21.65
C HIS A 6 -26.64 -4.03 -23.08
N ARG A 7 -25.36 -4.22 -23.31
CA ARG A 7 -24.81 -4.52 -24.64
C ARG A 7 -25.35 -5.84 -25.17
N ALA A 8 -25.36 -6.89 -24.35
CA ALA A 8 -25.90 -8.19 -24.74
C ALA A 8 -27.37 -8.10 -25.17
N ARG A 9 -28.21 -7.43 -24.38
CA ARG A 9 -29.63 -7.18 -24.72
C ARG A 9 -29.81 -6.39 -26.02
N LEU A 10 -28.99 -5.38 -26.25
CA LEU A 10 -29.07 -4.53 -27.42
C LEU A 10 -28.70 -5.29 -28.70
N THR A 11 -27.65 -6.11 -28.64
CA THR A 11 -27.18 -6.88 -29.80
C THR A 11 -27.89 -8.23 -29.98
N LYS A 12 -28.62 -8.68 -28.97
CA LYS A 12 -29.22 -10.02 -28.87
C LYS A 12 -28.21 -11.13 -29.13
N THR A 13 -27.04 -10.99 -28.53
CA THR A 13 -25.97 -11.97 -28.61
C THR A 13 -25.24 -12.04 -27.26
N PRO A 14 -24.74 -13.21 -26.86
CA PRO A 14 -23.89 -13.32 -25.68
C PRO A 14 -22.70 -12.37 -25.77
N VAL A 15 -22.35 -11.76 -24.64
CA VAL A 15 -21.16 -10.88 -24.53
C VAL A 15 -20.20 -11.44 -23.49
N ILE A 16 -18.97 -11.70 -23.92
CA ILE A 16 -17.87 -12.14 -23.06
C ILE A 16 -16.97 -10.95 -22.85
N PHE A 17 -16.86 -10.50 -21.60
CA PHE A 17 -15.93 -9.45 -21.17
C PHE A 17 -14.79 -10.07 -20.39
N VAL A 18 -13.59 -10.00 -20.95
CA VAL A 18 -12.35 -10.47 -20.31
C VAL A 18 -11.53 -9.27 -19.87
N ASN A 19 -11.28 -9.18 -18.58
CA ASN A 19 -10.48 -8.12 -17.98
C ASN A 19 -9.10 -8.66 -17.52
N LEU A 20 -8.13 -7.76 -17.42
CA LEU A 20 -6.83 -8.06 -16.86
C LEU A 20 -6.90 -8.19 -15.35
N VAL A 21 -5.93 -8.90 -14.76
CA VAL A 21 -5.67 -8.92 -13.32
C VAL A 21 -4.24 -8.44 -13.08
N GLY A 22 -4.08 -7.53 -12.13
CA GLY A 22 -2.75 -7.08 -11.71
C GLY A 22 -2.55 -5.57 -11.71
N GLY A 23 -1.47 -5.12 -11.08
CA GLY A 23 -1.03 -3.73 -11.08
C GLY A 23 -0.24 -3.40 -12.32
N ASN A 24 -0.53 -2.27 -12.97
CA ASN A 24 0.23 -1.74 -14.09
C ASN A 24 0.32 -0.22 -13.99
N ASP A 25 1.49 0.28 -13.68
CA ASP A 25 1.73 1.70 -13.33
C ASP A 25 0.77 2.16 -12.21
N GLY A 26 0.01 3.21 -12.43
CA GLY A 26 -0.97 3.74 -11.47
C GLY A 26 -2.35 3.07 -11.52
N ILE A 27 -2.51 1.97 -12.25
CA ILE A 27 -3.79 1.28 -12.44
C ILE A 27 -3.70 -0.14 -11.89
N ILE A 28 -4.74 -0.55 -11.17
CA ILE A 28 -4.93 -1.92 -10.71
C ILE A 28 -6.15 -2.49 -11.41
N PHE A 29 -5.95 -3.56 -12.16
CA PHE A 29 -6.99 -4.30 -12.85
C PHE A 29 -7.53 -5.38 -11.92
N ASP A 30 -8.82 -5.36 -11.70
CA ASP A 30 -9.51 -6.25 -10.75
C ASP A 30 -9.89 -7.61 -11.33
N GLY A 31 -9.71 -7.82 -12.63
CA GLY A 31 -10.22 -9.03 -13.26
C GLY A 31 -11.74 -9.02 -13.34
N ALA A 32 -12.39 -9.81 -12.48
CA ALA A 32 -13.85 -9.91 -12.41
C ALA A 32 -14.50 -10.05 -13.80
N SER A 33 -13.85 -10.80 -14.69
CA SER A 33 -14.34 -11.09 -16.05
C SER A 33 -15.73 -11.70 -15.99
N LEU A 34 -16.56 -11.41 -16.97
CA LEU A 34 -17.95 -11.85 -16.93
C LEU A 34 -18.49 -12.23 -18.31
N VAL A 35 -19.52 -13.06 -18.30
CA VAL A 35 -20.28 -13.46 -19.47
C VAL A 35 -21.75 -13.18 -19.24
N ALA A 36 -22.36 -12.46 -20.16
CA ALA A 36 -23.80 -12.25 -20.22
C ALA A 36 -24.41 -13.03 -21.40
N ASP A 37 -25.56 -13.61 -21.21
CA ASP A 37 -26.34 -14.20 -22.29
C ASP A 37 -27.04 -13.14 -23.18
N GLU A 38 -27.78 -13.56 -24.18
CA GLU A 38 -28.47 -12.66 -25.13
C GLU A 38 -29.62 -11.85 -24.50
N GLU A 39 -30.14 -12.29 -23.36
CA GLU A 39 -31.11 -11.58 -22.55
C GLU A 39 -30.47 -10.58 -21.59
N GLY A 40 -29.12 -10.63 -21.47
CA GLY A 40 -28.30 -9.79 -20.60
C GLY A 40 -28.23 -10.27 -19.17
N ASP A 41 -28.56 -11.52 -18.91
CA ASP A 41 -28.37 -12.15 -17.62
C ASP A 41 -26.91 -12.59 -17.47
N ILE A 42 -26.31 -12.32 -16.32
CA ILE A 42 -24.92 -12.73 -16.06
C ILE A 42 -24.90 -14.23 -15.75
N ILE A 43 -24.33 -15.01 -16.66
CA ILE A 43 -24.21 -16.47 -16.54
C ILE A 43 -22.88 -16.93 -15.96
N LEU A 44 -21.85 -16.09 -16.00
CA LEU A 44 -20.56 -16.31 -15.33
C LEU A 44 -19.99 -14.96 -14.88
N GLN A 45 -19.49 -14.93 -13.66
CA GLN A 45 -18.63 -13.85 -13.15
C GLN A 45 -17.43 -14.46 -12.44
N ALA A 46 -16.24 -14.16 -12.93
CA ALA A 46 -14.98 -14.60 -12.35
C ALA A 46 -14.73 -13.96 -10.98
N ALA A 47 -13.86 -14.58 -10.19
CA ALA A 47 -13.32 -13.96 -8.98
C ALA A 47 -12.60 -12.65 -9.30
N ALA A 48 -12.65 -11.70 -8.36
CA ALA A 48 -11.88 -10.46 -8.46
C ALA A 48 -10.49 -10.66 -7.87
N PHE A 49 -9.50 -9.93 -8.42
CA PHE A 49 -8.10 -9.88 -7.99
C PHE A 49 -7.32 -11.20 -8.08
N GLU A 50 -7.86 -12.17 -8.81
CA GLU A 50 -7.26 -13.48 -9.04
C GLU A 50 -7.25 -13.82 -10.53
N GLU A 51 -6.18 -14.50 -11.00
CA GLU A 51 -6.16 -15.08 -12.34
C GLU A 51 -7.21 -16.18 -12.44
N PHE A 52 -7.97 -16.16 -13.53
CA PHE A 52 -9.11 -17.05 -13.70
C PHE A 52 -9.17 -17.59 -15.13
N VAL A 53 -9.30 -18.90 -15.26
CA VAL A 53 -9.52 -19.58 -16.54
C VAL A 53 -10.67 -20.56 -16.35
N GLU A 54 -11.74 -20.37 -17.10
CA GLU A 54 -12.94 -21.20 -17.03
C GLU A 54 -13.53 -21.42 -18.43
N THR A 55 -14.22 -22.53 -18.58
CA THR A 55 -15.02 -22.82 -19.77
C THR A 55 -16.50 -22.62 -19.45
N VAL A 56 -17.18 -21.82 -20.26
CA VAL A 56 -18.61 -21.56 -20.12
C VAL A 56 -19.37 -22.07 -21.33
N GLU A 57 -20.45 -22.79 -21.07
CA GLU A 57 -21.42 -23.19 -22.08
C GLU A 57 -22.48 -22.09 -22.19
N LEU A 58 -22.58 -21.44 -23.36
CA LEU A 58 -23.46 -20.29 -23.55
C LEU A 58 -24.94 -20.67 -23.58
N ASP A 59 -25.24 -21.94 -23.89
CA ASP A 59 -26.61 -22.48 -23.96
C ASP A 59 -27.16 -22.97 -22.61
N VAL A 60 -26.34 -22.98 -21.57
CA VAL A 60 -26.72 -23.51 -20.26
C VAL A 60 -26.87 -22.35 -19.26
N ARG A 61 -28.11 -22.04 -18.89
CA ARG A 61 -28.46 -21.02 -17.91
C ARG A 61 -28.18 -21.51 -16.48
N LYS A 62 -26.92 -21.54 -16.09
CA LYS A 62 -26.52 -21.71 -14.67
C LYS A 62 -25.67 -20.49 -14.28
N PRO A 63 -26.23 -19.54 -13.53
CA PRO A 63 -25.43 -18.42 -13.06
C PRO A 63 -24.37 -18.91 -12.08
N ASP A 64 -23.09 -18.76 -12.44
CA ASP A 64 -21.94 -18.90 -11.54
C ASP A 64 -21.33 -17.51 -11.32
N ALA A 65 -21.92 -16.76 -10.40
CA ALA A 65 -21.47 -15.42 -10.07
C ALA A 65 -20.55 -15.49 -8.83
N ARG A 66 -19.26 -15.44 -9.07
CA ARG A 66 -18.22 -15.34 -8.00
C ARG A 66 -17.83 -13.88 -7.78
N GLY A 67 -18.79 -13.00 -7.60
CA GLY A 67 -18.56 -11.55 -7.49
C GLY A 67 -17.63 -11.16 -6.34
N ILE A 68 -17.28 -9.89 -6.28
CA ILE A 68 -16.53 -9.29 -5.16
C ILE A 68 -17.32 -9.53 -3.87
N THR A 69 -16.76 -10.34 -2.99
CA THR A 69 -17.32 -10.60 -1.66
C THR A 69 -16.77 -9.57 -0.67
N GLY A 70 -17.61 -8.98 0.21
CA GLY A 70 -17.15 -8.10 1.28
C GLY A 70 -17.37 -6.60 1.07
N GLY A 71 -17.93 -6.18 -0.07
CA GLY A 71 -18.27 -4.78 -0.32
C GLY A 71 -17.08 -3.90 -0.76
N GLU A 72 -17.31 -2.58 -0.83
CA GLU A 72 -16.36 -1.62 -1.40
C GLU A 72 -15.03 -1.54 -0.65
N THR A 73 -15.05 -1.52 0.68
CA THR A 73 -13.83 -1.45 1.49
C THR A 73 -12.94 -2.68 1.30
N GLU A 74 -13.53 -3.86 1.21
CA GLU A 74 -12.80 -5.10 0.96
C GLU A 74 -12.21 -5.11 -0.45
N SER A 75 -12.93 -4.63 -1.44
CA SER A 75 -12.43 -4.47 -2.81
C SER A 75 -11.21 -3.53 -2.85
N ILE A 76 -11.27 -2.41 -2.14
CA ILE A 76 -10.14 -1.47 -2.02
C ILE A 76 -8.94 -2.16 -1.35
N ARG A 77 -9.15 -2.89 -0.26
CA ARG A 77 -8.08 -3.63 0.42
C ARG A 77 -7.39 -4.62 -0.52
N GLN A 78 -8.16 -5.44 -1.22
CA GLN A 78 -7.64 -6.42 -2.17
C GLN A 78 -6.88 -5.76 -3.32
N ALA A 79 -7.37 -4.63 -3.84
CA ALA A 79 -6.69 -3.86 -4.86
C ALA A 79 -5.33 -3.34 -4.38
N LEU A 80 -5.26 -2.79 -3.16
CA LEU A 80 -4.03 -2.26 -2.58
C LEU A 80 -3.00 -3.38 -2.34
N VAL A 81 -3.44 -4.50 -1.80
CA VAL A 81 -2.59 -5.69 -1.58
C VAL A 81 -2.03 -6.21 -2.92
N LEU A 82 -2.90 -6.33 -3.95
CA LEU A 82 -2.47 -6.75 -5.28
C LEU A 82 -1.47 -5.76 -5.87
N GLY A 83 -1.72 -4.45 -5.74
CA GLY A 83 -0.84 -3.40 -6.23
C GLY A 83 0.56 -3.46 -5.61
N ILE A 84 0.67 -3.59 -4.28
CA ILE A 84 1.96 -3.73 -3.58
C ILE A 84 2.68 -4.99 -4.04
N ARG A 85 1.99 -6.14 -4.05
CA ARG A 85 2.55 -7.43 -4.45
C ARG A 85 3.10 -7.40 -5.88
N ASP A 86 2.31 -6.89 -6.81
CA ASP A 86 2.68 -6.86 -8.22
C ASP A 86 3.81 -5.88 -8.50
N TYR A 87 3.80 -4.71 -7.87
CA TYR A 87 4.89 -3.74 -8.00
C TYR A 87 6.20 -4.32 -7.48
N ALA A 88 6.21 -4.91 -6.29
CA ALA A 88 7.38 -5.57 -5.73
C ALA A 88 7.89 -6.67 -6.67
N ARG A 89 7.02 -7.60 -7.07
CA ARG A 89 7.36 -8.74 -7.93
C ARG A 89 7.92 -8.29 -9.29
N LYS A 90 7.27 -7.35 -9.96
CA LYS A 90 7.66 -6.87 -11.29
C LYS A 90 9.00 -6.11 -11.28
N ASN A 91 9.35 -5.51 -10.14
CA ASN A 91 10.64 -4.87 -9.94
C ASN A 91 11.68 -5.79 -9.26
N SER A 92 11.40 -7.09 -9.17
CA SER A 92 12.30 -8.11 -8.60
C SER A 92 12.60 -7.92 -7.11
N PHE A 93 11.73 -7.23 -6.36
CA PHE A 93 11.82 -7.16 -4.91
C PHE A 93 11.02 -8.27 -4.26
N THR A 94 11.65 -8.98 -3.33
CA THR A 94 11.02 -10.00 -2.49
C THR A 94 10.82 -9.52 -1.06
N LYS A 95 11.43 -8.41 -0.69
CA LYS A 95 11.44 -7.87 0.67
C LYS A 95 11.11 -6.38 0.64
N CYS A 96 10.45 -5.90 1.70
CA CYS A 96 10.13 -4.48 1.87
C CYS A 96 10.66 -3.94 3.21
N VAL A 97 10.77 -2.62 3.25
CA VAL A 97 11.06 -1.86 4.47
C VAL A 97 10.15 -0.64 4.52
N LEU A 98 9.70 -0.26 5.70
CA LEU A 98 8.97 0.99 5.91
C LEU A 98 9.30 1.62 7.26
N GLY A 99 9.11 2.94 7.35
CA GLY A 99 9.17 3.67 8.62
C GLY A 99 7.85 3.54 9.38
N LEU A 100 7.91 3.06 10.62
CA LEU A 100 6.73 2.92 11.48
C LEU A 100 6.74 4.02 12.54
N SER A 101 5.76 4.92 12.48
CA SER A 101 5.67 6.11 13.35
C SER A 101 4.74 5.93 14.54
N GLY A 102 3.94 4.86 14.57
CA GLY A 102 2.82 4.69 15.49
C GLY A 102 1.55 5.43 15.06
N GLY A 103 1.57 6.13 13.91
CA GLY A 103 0.39 6.74 13.29
C GLY A 103 -0.40 5.75 12.45
N ILE A 104 -1.67 6.09 12.17
CA ILE A 104 -2.60 5.21 11.43
C ILE A 104 -2.12 4.91 10.01
N ASP A 105 -1.53 5.88 9.30
CA ASP A 105 -1.10 5.70 7.92
C ASP A 105 0.02 4.67 7.80
N SER A 106 1.08 4.80 8.60
CA SER A 106 2.18 3.83 8.61
C SER A 106 1.72 2.45 9.09
N SER A 107 0.78 2.40 10.02
CA SER A 107 0.19 1.16 10.52
C SER A 107 -0.63 0.44 9.44
N LEU A 108 -1.42 1.18 8.68
CA LEU A 108 -2.20 0.64 7.56
C LEU A 108 -1.29 0.11 6.46
N VAL A 109 -0.25 0.87 6.08
CA VAL A 109 0.72 0.42 5.07
C VAL A 109 1.46 -0.84 5.53
N ALA A 110 1.84 -0.93 6.82
CA ALA A 110 2.46 -2.11 7.37
C ALA A 110 1.57 -3.35 7.28
N ALA A 111 0.28 -3.22 7.62
CA ALA A 111 -0.68 -4.31 7.53
C ALA A 111 -0.90 -4.79 6.09
N LEU A 112 -1.09 -3.86 5.15
CA LEU A 112 -1.26 -4.18 3.73
C LEU A 112 0.01 -4.81 3.13
N ALA A 113 1.19 -4.30 3.50
CA ALA A 113 2.46 -4.86 3.05
C ALA A 113 2.70 -6.27 3.59
N ALA A 114 2.43 -6.52 4.87
CA ALA A 114 2.55 -7.85 5.48
C ALA A 114 1.64 -8.87 4.77
N GLU A 115 0.43 -8.46 4.39
CA GLU A 115 -0.48 -9.30 3.62
C GLU A 115 0.01 -9.53 2.18
N ALA A 116 0.57 -8.48 1.55
CA ALA A 116 0.97 -8.53 0.15
C ALA A 116 2.19 -9.42 -0.11
N ILE A 117 3.21 -9.36 0.76
CA ILE A 117 4.52 -10.00 0.54
C ILE A 117 4.89 -11.05 1.61
N GLY A 118 4.06 -11.23 2.63
CA GLY A 118 4.35 -12.04 3.82
C GLY A 118 5.06 -11.21 4.91
N ALA A 119 4.64 -11.41 6.16
CA ALA A 119 5.18 -10.67 7.31
C ALA A 119 6.69 -10.89 7.50
N GLU A 120 7.18 -12.08 7.19
CA GLU A 120 8.60 -12.47 7.27
C GLU A 120 9.50 -11.68 6.28
N ASN A 121 8.91 -11.07 5.27
CA ASN A 121 9.61 -10.28 4.26
C ASN A 121 9.57 -8.77 4.52
N LEU A 122 8.85 -8.36 5.57
CA LEU A 122 8.66 -6.95 5.95
C LEU A 122 9.52 -6.58 7.15
N VAL A 123 10.22 -5.44 7.05
CA VAL A 123 10.89 -4.79 8.19
C VAL A 123 10.23 -3.45 8.47
N CYS A 124 9.79 -3.27 9.71
CA CYS A 124 9.27 -2.01 10.22
C CYS A 124 10.33 -1.30 11.04
N VAL A 125 10.71 -0.08 10.67
CA VAL A 125 11.77 0.67 11.34
C VAL A 125 11.16 1.81 12.14
N MET A 126 11.30 1.74 13.45
CA MET A 126 10.95 2.82 14.37
C MET A 126 12.15 3.77 14.53
N MET A 127 11.94 5.04 14.25
CA MET A 127 12.99 6.05 14.26
C MET A 127 12.65 7.19 15.23
N PRO A 128 12.74 6.92 16.55
CA PRO A 128 12.36 7.92 17.53
C PRO A 128 13.30 9.13 17.51
N SER A 129 12.69 10.30 17.75
CA SER A 129 13.36 11.57 17.98
C SER A 129 13.13 12.00 19.44
N PRO A 130 13.77 13.06 19.93
CA PRO A 130 13.51 13.61 21.25
C PRO A 130 12.06 14.04 21.49
N PHE A 131 11.28 14.17 20.42
CA PHE A 131 9.88 14.61 20.44
C PHE A 131 8.87 13.46 20.27
N SER A 132 9.35 12.24 20.05
CA SER A 132 8.48 11.06 19.89
C SER A 132 7.82 10.71 21.23
N SER A 133 6.52 10.38 21.19
CA SER A 133 5.81 9.96 22.39
C SER A 133 6.12 8.49 22.73
N GLU A 134 6.11 8.15 24.02
CA GLU A 134 6.24 6.75 24.45
C GLU A 134 5.09 5.88 23.92
N GLY A 135 3.87 6.47 23.78
CA GLY A 135 2.71 5.79 23.22
C GLY A 135 2.94 5.34 21.79
N SER A 136 3.52 6.20 20.93
CA SER A 136 3.78 5.85 19.53
C SER A 136 4.73 4.65 19.38
N ILE A 137 5.72 4.54 20.24
CA ILE A 137 6.65 3.41 20.22
C ILE A 137 5.93 2.12 20.65
N LYS A 138 5.18 2.20 21.74
CA LYS A 138 4.41 1.05 22.26
C LYS A 138 3.37 0.55 21.25
N ASP A 139 2.63 1.45 20.60
CA ASP A 139 1.64 1.11 19.59
C ASP A 139 2.32 0.45 18.38
N SER A 140 3.51 0.94 17.98
CA SER A 140 4.30 0.33 16.92
C SER A 140 4.78 -1.08 17.28
N GLU A 141 5.28 -1.29 18.48
CA GLU A 141 5.74 -2.60 18.97
C GLU A 141 4.58 -3.62 19.04
N GLU A 142 3.41 -3.18 19.50
CA GLU A 142 2.21 -4.03 19.53
C GLU A 142 1.76 -4.42 18.13
N LEU A 143 1.74 -3.47 17.20
CA LEU A 143 1.39 -3.74 15.80
C LEU A 143 2.35 -4.76 15.17
N VAL A 144 3.65 -4.56 15.29
CA VAL A 144 4.66 -5.47 14.74
C VAL A 144 4.51 -6.88 15.31
N LYS A 145 4.27 -6.99 16.62
CA LYS A 145 4.00 -8.27 17.27
C LYS A 145 2.76 -8.95 16.71
N ASN A 146 1.69 -8.19 16.48
CA ASN A 146 0.43 -8.72 15.94
C ASN A 146 0.57 -9.14 14.48
N LEU A 147 1.35 -8.41 13.68
CA LEU A 147 1.63 -8.76 12.29
C LEU A 147 2.63 -9.91 12.15
N GLY A 148 3.50 -10.11 13.14
CA GLY A 148 4.56 -11.12 13.10
C GLY A 148 5.74 -10.74 12.19
N CYS A 149 5.96 -9.43 11.94
CA CYS A 149 7.06 -8.96 11.12
C CYS A 149 8.28 -8.53 11.96
N GLU A 150 9.45 -8.37 11.29
CA GLU A 150 10.67 -7.86 11.92
C GLU A 150 10.53 -6.37 12.26
N SER A 151 11.07 -5.96 13.41
CA SER A 151 11.20 -4.55 13.76
C SER A 151 12.61 -4.17 14.14
N ARG A 152 12.93 -2.91 13.87
CA ARG A 152 14.20 -2.29 14.30
C ARG A 152 13.93 -0.93 14.93
N ILE A 153 14.79 -0.53 15.85
CA ILE A 153 14.75 0.80 16.45
C ILE A 153 16.05 1.51 16.07
N GLU A 154 15.93 2.56 15.27
CA GLU A 154 17.03 3.37 14.77
C GLU A 154 16.83 4.84 15.19
N PRO A 155 17.28 5.25 16.40
CA PRO A 155 17.08 6.59 16.90
C PRO A 155 17.80 7.64 16.06
N ILE A 156 17.11 8.74 15.72
CA ILE A 156 17.71 9.85 14.93
C ILE A 156 18.33 10.93 15.81
N SER A 157 18.17 10.89 17.13
CA SER A 157 18.46 11.98 18.06
C SER A 157 19.90 12.47 17.97
N ALA A 158 20.89 11.57 18.00
CA ALA A 158 22.30 11.94 17.98
C ALA A 158 22.70 12.65 16.67
N THR A 159 22.30 12.08 15.53
CA THR A 159 22.60 12.66 14.21
C THR A 159 21.87 14.00 14.02
N PHE A 160 20.64 14.09 14.51
CA PHE A 160 19.87 15.31 14.46
C PHE A 160 20.53 16.45 15.25
N GLU A 161 21.02 16.19 16.46
CA GLU A 161 21.73 17.17 17.28
C GLU A 161 23.00 17.67 16.61
N VAL A 162 23.82 16.76 16.05
CA VAL A 162 25.05 17.11 15.33
C VAL A 162 24.72 18.02 14.12
N LEU A 163 23.70 17.74 13.35
CA LEU A 163 23.33 18.57 12.20
C LEU A 163 22.82 19.96 12.62
N LEU A 164 22.03 20.05 13.69
CA LEU A 164 21.59 21.36 14.20
C LEU A 164 22.78 22.22 14.63
N GLU A 165 23.76 21.63 15.33
CA GLU A 165 24.95 22.33 15.76
C GLU A 165 25.80 22.81 14.57
N GLN A 166 26.10 21.93 13.61
CA GLN A 166 26.86 22.26 12.41
C GLN A 166 26.23 23.39 11.57
N MET A 167 24.91 23.41 11.50
CA MET A 167 24.17 24.40 10.72
C MET A 167 23.80 25.65 11.53
N ASN A 168 24.18 25.76 12.78
CA ASN A 168 23.78 26.82 13.71
C ASN A 168 22.27 27.02 13.79
N LEU A 169 21.50 25.92 13.75
CA LEU A 169 20.06 25.95 13.86
C LEU A 169 19.65 25.77 15.31
N HIS A 170 18.64 26.52 15.74
CA HIS A 170 18.11 26.38 17.10
C HIS A 170 17.25 25.11 17.21
N LYS A 171 17.34 24.45 18.37
CA LYS A 171 16.44 23.33 18.70
C LYS A 171 15.00 23.81 18.67
N PRO A 172 14.06 23.02 18.13
CA PRO A 172 12.64 23.34 18.20
C PRO A 172 12.23 23.54 19.66
N THR A 173 11.54 24.64 19.95
CA THR A 173 10.95 24.91 21.26
C THR A 173 9.46 24.60 21.23
N LYS A 174 8.86 24.20 22.37
CA LYS A 174 7.41 24.03 22.43
C LYS A 174 6.70 25.34 22.02
N GLY A 175 6.15 25.37 20.79
CA GLY A 175 5.42 26.51 20.23
C GLY A 175 6.17 27.40 19.23
N GLY A 176 7.43 27.09 18.87
CA GLY A 176 8.21 27.80 17.85
C GLY A 176 9.03 26.81 17.04
N GLU A 177 8.34 26.00 16.23
CA GLU A 177 8.99 24.96 15.44
C GLU A 177 9.72 25.60 14.25
N SER A 178 11.01 25.30 14.15
CA SER A 178 11.78 25.64 12.96
C SER A 178 11.44 24.63 11.87
N LEU A 179 10.75 25.07 10.79
CA LEU A 179 10.47 24.26 9.62
C LEU A 179 11.73 23.51 9.11
N ALA A 180 12.91 24.16 9.22
CA ALA A 180 14.17 23.54 8.86
C ALA A 180 14.48 22.32 9.76
N ALA A 181 14.27 22.42 11.07
CA ALA A 181 14.54 21.33 12.00
C ALA A 181 13.56 20.15 11.80
N GLU A 182 12.27 20.41 11.53
CA GLU A 182 11.30 19.38 11.19
C GLU A 182 11.70 18.63 9.92
N ASN A 183 12.00 19.37 8.87
CA ASN A 183 12.42 18.80 7.60
C ASN A 183 13.74 17.99 7.70
N ILE A 184 14.66 18.39 8.57
CA ILE A 184 15.88 17.60 8.86
C ILE A 184 15.50 16.25 9.47
N GLN A 185 14.57 16.21 10.42
CA GLN A 185 14.14 14.94 11.02
C GLN A 185 13.51 14.00 9.97
N SER A 186 12.65 14.52 9.11
CA SER A 186 12.04 13.74 8.03
C SER A 186 13.11 13.19 7.08
N ARG A 187 14.07 14.02 6.66
CA ARG A 187 15.18 13.61 5.78
C ARG A 187 16.12 12.59 6.41
N LEU A 188 16.44 12.72 7.70
CA LEU A 188 17.23 11.72 8.41
C LEU A 188 16.56 10.34 8.41
N ARG A 189 15.23 10.30 8.60
CA ARG A 189 14.49 9.05 8.49
C ARG A 189 14.55 8.49 7.08
N GLY A 190 14.39 9.32 6.06
CA GLY A 190 14.56 8.92 4.66
C GLY A 190 15.95 8.34 4.38
N VAL A 191 17.02 8.97 4.88
CA VAL A 191 18.41 8.48 4.74
C VAL A 191 18.57 7.10 5.37
N ILE A 192 18.09 6.89 6.59
CA ILE A 192 18.18 5.59 7.28
C ILE A 192 17.43 4.51 6.50
N LEU A 193 16.18 4.79 6.10
CA LEU A 193 15.35 3.83 5.35
C LEU A 193 15.99 3.47 4.01
N MET A 194 16.50 4.45 3.27
CA MET A 194 17.21 4.22 2.01
C MET A 194 18.52 3.47 2.20
N ALA A 195 19.25 3.70 3.29
CA ALA A 195 20.46 2.94 3.61
C ALA A 195 20.13 1.45 3.83
N ILE A 196 19.07 1.14 4.57
CA ILE A 196 18.58 -0.24 4.78
C ILE A 196 18.10 -0.84 3.45
N SER A 197 17.31 -0.09 2.69
CA SER A 197 16.82 -0.49 1.37
C SER A 197 17.98 -0.94 0.46
N ASN A 198 18.99 -0.11 0.33
CA ASN A 198 20.15 -0.38 -0.53
C ASN A 198 21.04 -1.51 -0.03
N ALA A 199 21.27 -1.57 1.29
CA ALA A 199 22.14 -2.58 1.89
C ALA A 199 21.53 -3.99 1.82
N GLU A 200 20.21 -4.10 1.91
CA GLU A 200 19.51 -5.38 2.04
C GLU A 200 18.65 -5.74 0.82
N GLY A 201 18.62 -4.90 -0.22
CA GLY A 201 17.82 -5.13 -1.42
C GLY A 201 16.31 -5.14 -1.12
N ARG A 202 15.83 -4.24 -0.27
CA ARG A 202 14.43 -4.10 0.11
C ARG A 202 13.78 -2.95 -0.64
N LEU A 203 12.54 -3.12 -1.07
CA LEU A 203 11.72 -2.03 -1.56
C LEU A 203 11.30 -1.13 -0.38
N LEU A 204 11.64 0.15 -0.44
CA LEU A 204 11.13 1.13 0.52
C LEU A 204 9.68 1.48 0.17
N LEU A 205 8.80 1.36 1.18
CA LEU A 205 7.39 1.78 1.08
C LEU A 205 7.20 3.12 1.79
N SER A 206 6.67 4.09 1.05
CA SER A 206 6.23 5.38 1.60
C SER A 206 4.85 5.24 2.25
N THR A 207 4.62 6.04 3.28
CA THR A 207 3.39 6.01 4.08
C THR A 207 2.57 7.29 3.97
N GLY A 208 2.84 8.12 2.96
CA GLY A 208 2.07 9.32 2.66
C GLY A 208 0.64 9.00 2.23
N ASN A 209 -0.30 9.86 2.56
CA ASN A 209 -1.69 9.71 2.16
C ASN A 209 -2.11 10.74 1.09
N LYS A 210 -3.28 10.50 0.50
CA LYS A 210 -3.82 11.30 -0.59
C LYS A 210 -4.09 12.75 -0.21
N SER A 211 -4.50 13.01 1.03
CA SER A 211 -4.79 14.35 1.53
C SER A 211 -3.50 15.16 1.71
N GLU A 212 -2.46 14.55 2.25
CA GLU A 212 -1.12 15.16 2.37
C GLU A 212 -0.58 15.53 1.00
N LEU A 213 -0.63 14.62 0.03
CA LEU A 213 -0.19 14.89 -1.34
C LEU A 213 -1.00 16.01 -2.00
N ALA A 214 -2.32 16.05 -1.78
CA ALA A 214 -3.21 17.04 -2.37
C ALA A 214 -2.92 18.48 -1.89
N VAL A 215 -2.50 18.63 -0.63
CA VAL A 215 -2.18 19.94 -0.04
C VAL A 215 -0.67 20.24 -0.03
N GLY A 216 0.17 19.32 -0.54
CA GLY A 216 1.61 19.49 -0.54
C GLY A 216 2.26 19.35 0.85
N TYR A 217 1.59 18.67 1.79
CA TYR A 217 2.13 18.41 3.12
C TYR A 217 3.05 17.19 3.07
N CYS A 218 4.27 17.43 2.61
CA CYS A 218 5.30 16.41 2.50
C CYS A 218 6.69 17.05 2.52
N THR A 219 7.69 16.24 2.87
CA THR A 219 9.10 16.67 2.84
C THR A 219 9.83 15.91 1.74
N LEU A 220 10.27 16.64 0.69
CA LEU A 220 11.10 16.07 -0.37
C LEU A 220 12.38 15.47 0.21
N TYR A 221 12.72 14.26 -0.25
CA TYR A 221 13.85 13.46 0.25
C TYR A 221 13.72 13.05 1.73
N GLY A 222 12.51 13.10 2.27
CA GLY A 222 12.18 12.68 3.63
C GLY A 222 11.12 11.59 3.63
N ASP A 223 9.86 11.97 3.75
CA ASP A 223 8.70 11.08 3.70
C ASP A 223 8.20 10.76 2.29
N THR A 224 8.69 11.49 1.27
CA THR A 224 8.51 11.20 -0.14
C THR A 224 9.83 10.74 -0.77
N ASN A 225 10.11 9.46 -0.67
CA ASN A 225 11.30 8.80 -1.23
C ASN A 225 10.94 8.01 -2.49
#